data_500bf7c1e26d8310ffde7e9a55e93ceb
#
_entry.id   500bf7c1e26d8310ffde7e9a55e93ceb
#
_cell.length_a   1.000
_cell.length_b   1.000
_cell.length_c   1.000
_cell.angle_alpha   90.00
_cell.angle_beta   90.00
_cell.angle_gamma   90.00
#
_symmetry.space_group_name_H-M   'P 1'
#
loop_
_entity.id
_entity.type
_entity.pdbx_description
1 polymer ?
#
loop_
_entity_poly.entity_id
_entity_poly.type
_entity_poly.pdbx_seq_one_letter_code
_entity_poly.pdbx_strand_id
1 'polypeptide(L)'
;MTSRISKLFVLAIVLMAAAAGVCRAQEHNMEALIGQSLSKLQDPTPEAFLNCVAELKRIEAMYPDNPAPKFQIALQSLNYSVTNPHADQTENMMAEAEERIRQLEEMKIADQSNLFTLKGFIDMVRIVQDPAQNGRRYYLDVMQNYEKALKLNPDNELAKQLQQKFQEGMRQR
;
A
#
# COMPACT_ATOMS: atom_id res chain seq x y z
N MET A 1 21.72 18.24 -46.98
CA MET A 1 21.47 17.07 -46.14
C MET A 1 21.18 17.39 -44.68
N THR A 2 21.56 18.55 -44.17
CA THR A 2 21.42 19.00 -42.74
C THR A 2 19.99 19.33 -42.30
N SER A 3 19.11 19.75 -43.21
CA SER A 3 17.73 20.20 -42.86
C SER A 3 16.77 19.06 -42.46
N ARG A 4 16.99 17.84 -42.97
CA ARG A 4 16.10 16.69 -42.64
C ARG A 4 16.42 16.06 -41.29
N ILE A 5 17.70 16.05 -40.89
CA ILE A 5 18.15 15.53 -39.58
C ILE A 5 17.67 16.44 -38.43
N SER A 6 17.75 17.76 -38.66
CA SER A 6 17.25 18.75 -37.64
C SER A 6 15.76 18.62 -37.41
N LYS A 7 14.94 18.40 -38.46
CA LYS A 7 13.47 18.21 -38.30
C LYS A 7 13.10 16.92 -37.59
N LEU A 8 13.87 15.83 -37.81
CA LEU A 8 13.66 14.56 -37.10
C LEU A 8 14.03 14.66 -35.60
N PHE A 9 15.08 15.43 -35.26
CA PHE A 9 15.45 15.65 -33.84
C PHE A 9 14.41 16.49 -33.10
N VAL A 10 13.87 17.55 -33.74
CA VAL A 10 12.84 18.39 -33.14
C VAL A 10 11.54 17.59 -32.95
N LEU A 11 11.17 16.73 -33.90
CA LEU A 11 10.00 15.87 -33.79
C LEU A 11 10.13 14.85 -32.66
N ALA A 12 11.33 14.26 -32.47
CA ALA A 12 11.58 13.33 -31.37
C ALA A 12 11.52 14.00 -29.99
N ILE A 13 12.00 15.24 -29.86
CA ILE A 13 11.93 16.01 -28.59
C ILE A 13 10.48 16.37 -28.27
N VAL A 14 9.68 16.76 -29.26
CA VAL A 14 8.24 17.10 -29.08
C VAL A 14 7.44 15.85 -28.66
N LEU A 15 7.73 14.68 -29.25
CA LEU A 15 7.09 13.41 -28.89
C LEU A 15 7.46 12.97 -27.45
N MET A 16 8.73 13.16 -27.02
CA MET A 16 9.12 12.85 -25.63
C MET A 16 8.51 13.80 -24.60
N ALA A 17 8.35 15.09 -24.93
CA ALA A 17 7.69 16.06 -24.06
C ALA A 17 6.19 15.79 -23.92
N ALA A 18 5.52 15.35 -25.00
CA ALA A 18 4.11 14.95 -24.96
C ALA A 18 3.90 13.69 -24.11
N ALA A 19 4.77 12.70 -24.21
CA ALA A 19 4.70 11.48 -23.40
C ALA A 19 4.88 11.76 -21.89
N ALA A 20 5.77 12.68 -21.51
CA ALA A 20 5.96 13.08 -20.10
C ALA A 20 4.73 13.85 -19.56
N GLY A 21 4.06 14.65 -20.37
CA GLY A 21 2.84 15.34 -19.99
C GLY A 21 1.64 14.40 -19.78
N VAL A 22 1.49 13.39 -20.63
CA VAL A 22 0.45 12.37 -20.50
C VAL A 22 0.67 11.51 -19.25
N CYS A 23 1.91 11.13 -18.96
CA CYS A 23 2.24 10.32 -17.78
C CYS A 23 1.89 11.05 -16.47
N ARG A 24 2.22 12.35 -16.34
CA ARG A 24 1.85 13.17 -15.18
C ARG A 24 0.36 13.38 -15.04
N ALA A 25 -0.36 13.60 -16.14
CA ALA A 25 -1.81 13.74 -16.11
C ALA A 25 -2.50 12.45 -15.67
N GLN A 26 -1.99 11.31 -16.09
CA GLN A 26 -2.48 9.99 -15.73
C GLN A 26 -2.23 9.68 -14.23
N GLU A 27 -1.05 10.01 -13.72
CA GLU A 27 -0.68 9.84 -12.33
C GLU A 27 -1.54 10.73 -11.40
N HIS A 28 -1.74 11.99 -11.75
CA HIS A 28 -2.62 12.91 -11.01
C HIS A 28 -4.08 12.44 -10.99
N ASN A 29 -4.58 11.87 -12.08
CA ASN A 29 -5.92 11.28 -12.13
C ASN A 29 -6.04 10.04 -11.21
N MET A 30 -5.04 9.18 -11.20
CA MET A 30 -4.99 8.01 -10.31
C MET A 30 -4.99 8.43 -8.82
N GLU A 31 -4.16 9.39 -8.44
CA GLU A 31 -4.12 9.91 -7.06
C GLU A 31 -5.46 10.49 -6.63
N ALA A 32 -6.13 11.24 -7.51
CA ALA A 32 -7.45 11.79 -7.26
C ALA A 32 -8.50 10.68 -7.04
N LEU A 33 -8.47 9.61 -7.84
CA LEU A 33 -9.37 8.46 -7.70
C LEU A 33 -9.11 7.71 -6.37
N ILE A 34 -7.85 7.48 -6.02
CA ILE A 34 -7.47 6.88 -4.73
C ILE A 34 -7.98 7.77 -3.59
N GLY A 35 -7.71 9.08 -3.63
CA GLY A 35 -8.18 10.02 -2.62
C GLY A 35 -9.69 10.02 -2.45
N GLN A 36 -10.45 9.93 -3.57
CA GLN A 36 -11.90 9.82 -3.53
C GLN A 36 -12.38 8.53 -2.87
N SER A 37 -11.73 7.39 -3.15
CA SER A 37 -12.08 6.12 -2.50
C SER A 37 -11.78 6.15 -1.01
N LEU A 38 -10.62 6.70 -0.60
CA LEU A 38 -10.22 6.80 0.80
C LEU A 38 -11.08 7.80 1.57
N SER A 39 -11.60 8.86 0.96
CA SER A 39 -12.47 9.84 1.62
C SER A 39 -13.77 9.24 2.16
N LYS A 40 -14.19 8.09 1.63
CA LYS A 40 -15.38 7.33 2.10
C LYS A 40 -15.13 6.61 3.42
N LEU A 41 -13.89 6.54 3.88
CA LEU A 41 -13.50 5.94 5.17
C LEU A 41 -13.50 6.95 6.32
N GLN A 42 -14.15 8.11 6.20
CA GLN A 42 -14.31 9.06 7.31
C GLN A 42 -15.14 8.46 8.45
N ASP A 43 -16.10 7.59 8.12
CA ASP A 43 -16.79 6.71 9.08
C ASP A 43 -16.45 5.25 8.73
N PRO A 44 -15.39 4.67 9.33
CA PRO A 44 -14.81 3.40 8.91
C PRO A 44 -15.62 2.19 9.38
N THR A 45 -16.75 1.94 8.76
CA THR A 45 -17.53 0.70 8.97
C THR A 45 -16.90 -0.48 8.23
N PRO A 46 -17.15 -1.74 8.62
CA PRO A 46 -16.71 -2.91 7.88
C PRO A 46 -17.08 -2.87 6.39
N GLU A 47 -18.31 -2.46 6.09
CA GLU A 47 -18.79 -2.35 4.71
C GLU A 47 -18.06 -1.23 3.93
N ALA A 48 -17.74 -0.10 4.58
CA ALA A 48 -16.99 0.98 3.96
C ALA A 48 -15.59 0.51 3.52
N PHE A 49 -14.90 -0.29 4.35
CA PHE A 49 -13.61 -0.89 3.96
C PHE A 49 -13.75 -1.84 2.77
N LEU A 50 -14.74 -2.75 2.77
CA LEU A 50 -14.97 -3.67 1.67
C LEU A 50 -15.22 -2.94 0.35
N ASN A 51 -16.07 -1.90 0.39
CA ASN A 51 -16.36 -1.06 -0.78
C ASN A 51 -15.12 -0.30 -1.24
N CYS A 52 -14.35 0.28 -0.33
CA CYS A 52 -13.11 0.98 -0.64
C CYS A 52 -12.11 0.05 -1.33
N VAL A 53 -11.86 -1.15 -0.80
CA VAL A 53 -10.98 -2.14 -1.43
C VAL A 53 -11.47 -2.54 -2.82
N ALA A 54 -12.78 -2.73 -3.01
CA ALA A 54 -13.34 -3.04 -4.32
C ALA A 54 -13.13 -1.89 -5.35
N GLU A 55 -13.22 -0.63 -4.92
CA GLU A 55 -12.92 0.51 -5.77
C GLU A 55 -11.42 0.62 -6.09
N LEU A 56 -10.56 0.44 -5.09
CA LEU A 56 -9.11 0.44 -5.28
C LEU A 56 -8.65 -0.66 -6.25
N LYS A 57 -9.28 -1.83 -6.25
CA LYS A 57 -9.03 -2.90 -7.23
C LYS A 57 -9.41 -2.49 -8.66
N ARG A 58 -10.43 -1.67 -8.85
CA ARG A 58 -10.77 -1.10 -10.17
C ARG A 58 -9.72 -0.10 -10.62
N ILE A 59 -9.21 0.73 -9.68
CA ILE A 59 -8.13 1.67 -9.96
C ILE A 59 -6.84 0.90 -10.31
N GLU A 60 -6.51 -0.15 -9.57
CA GLU A 60 -5.38 -1.03 -9.87
C GLU A 60 -5.46 -1.61 -11.30
N ALA A 61 -6.64 -2.05 -11.73
CA ALA A 61 -6.84 -2.57 -13.08
C ALA A 61 -6.62 -1.52 -14.18
N MET A 62 -6.84 -0.23 -13.88
CA MET A 62 -6.54 0.88 -14.79
C MET A 62 -5.05 1.26 -14.78
N TYR A 63 -4.33 1.00 -13.67
CA TYR A 63 -2.93 1.37 -13.45
C TYR A 63 -2.10 0.19 -12.93
N PRO A 64 -2.00 -0.92 -13.70
CA PRO A 64 -1.44 -2.19 -13.19
C PRO A 64 0.03 -2.11 -12.79
N ASP A 65 0.80 -1.23 -13.43
CA ASP A 65 2.24 -1.05 -13.20
C ASP A 65 2.57 -0.03 -12.10
N ASN A 66 1.54 0.60 -11.50
CA ASN A 66 1.76 1.56 -10.43
C ASN A 66 1.61 0.89 -9.05
N PRO A 67 2.55 1.09 -8.11
CA PRO A 67 2.51 0.48 -6.78
C PRO A 67 1.45 1.10 -5.85
N ALA A 68 1.00 2.35 -6.09
CA ALA A 68 0.14 3.05 -5.15
C ALA A 68 -1.23 2.39 -4.93
N PRO A 69 -1.98 1.94 -5.95
CA PRO A 69 -3.23 1.22 -5.72
C PRO A 69 -3.01 -0.08 -4.93
N LYS A 70 -1.96 -0.85 -5.25
CA LYS A 70 -1.61 -2.10 -4.56
C LYS A 70 -1.32 -1.86 -3.09
N PHE A 71 -0.53 -0.83 -2.80
CA PHE A 71 -0.24 -0.42 -1.42
C PHE A 71 -1.53 -0.09 -0.66
N GLN A 72 -2.43 0.69 -1.26
CA GLN A 72 -3.69 1.07 -0.61
C GLN A 72 -4.63 -0.12 -0.42
N ILE A 73 -4.72 -1.04 -1.38
CA ILE A 73 -5.50 -2.28 -1.22
C ILE A 73 -4.98 -3.06 0.00
N ALA A 74 -3.67 -3.31 0.07
CA ALA A 74 -3.07 -4.01 1.21
C ALA A 74 -3.36 -3.29 2.54
N LEU A 75 -3.13 -1.98 2.59
CA LEU A 75 -3.32 -1.18 3.80
C LEU A 75 -4.78 -1.20 4.29
N GLN A 76 -5.76 -1.00 3.39
CA GLN A 76 -7.17 -0.97 3.80
C GLN A 76 -7.69 -2.37 4.15
N SER A 77 -7.19 -3.41 3.50
CA SER A 77 -7.47 -4.80 3.87
C SER A 77 -6.95 -5.13 5.27
N LEU A 78 -5.75 -4.68 5.63
CA LEU A 78 -5.19 -4.85 6.98
C LEU A 78 -5.92 -4.00 8.03
N ASN A 79 -6.34 -2.78 7.69
CA ASN A 79 -7.16 -1.95 8.57
C ASN A 79 -8.51 -2.61 8.89
N TYR A 80 -9.17 -3.19 7.88
CA TYR A 80 -10.36 -4.01 8.10
C TYR A 80 -10.06 -5.17 9.06
N SER A 81 -9.02 -5.94 8.77
CA SER A 81 -8.70 -7.19 9.48
C SER A 81 -8.31 -6.96 10.94
N VAL A 82 -7.59 -5.88 11.24
CA VAL A 82 -7.20 -5.55 12.63
C VAL A 82 -8.39 -5.10 13.49
N THR A 83 -9.37 -4.44 12.86
CA THR A 83 -10.58 -3.97 13.56
C THR A 83 -11.69 -5.04 13.63
N ASN A 84 -11.64 -6.04 12.75
CA ASN A 84 -12.62 -7.11 12.64
C ASN A 84 -11.91 -8.49 12.59
N PRO A 85 -11.13 -8.88 13.61
CA PRO A 85 -10.19 -10.02 13.51
C PRO A 85 -10.86 -11.38 13.30
N HIS A 86 -12.15 -11.50 13.60
CA HIS A 86 -12.91 -12.75 13.53
C HIS A 86 -14.19 -12.65 12.68
N ALA A 87 -14.30 -11.60 11.83
CA ALA A 87 -15.42 -11.48 10.92
C ALA A 87 -15.27 -12.40 9.70
N ASP A 88 -16.38 -12.77 9.06
CA ASP A 88 -16.40 -13.72 7.92
C ASP A 88 -15.51 -13.31 6.74
N GLN A 89 -15.31 -12.00 6.53
CA GLN A 89 -14.50 -11.49 5.44
C GLN A 89 -13.01 -11.31 5.79
N THR A 90 -12.62 -11.54 7.05
CA THR A 90 -11.25 -11.24 7.50
C THR A 90 -10.21 -12.09 6.79
N GLU A 91 -10.47 -13.38 6.59
CA GLU A 91 -9.56 -14.25 5.84
C GLU A 91 -9.39 -13.79 4.39
N ASN A 92 -10.47 -13.38 3.73
CA ASN A 92 -10.40 -12.86 2.36
C ASN A 92 -9.60 -11.55 2.30
N MET A 93 -9.78 -10.66 3.27
CA MET A 93 -9.04 -9.40 3.34
C MET A 93 -7.55 -9.62 3.67
N MET A 94 -7.23 -10.59 4.52
CA MET A 94 -5.85 -11.00 4.77
C MET A 94 -5.19 -11.54 3.49
N ALA A 95 -5.88 -12.40 2.74
CA ALA A 95 -5.38 -12.93 1.48
C ALA A 95 -5.17 -11.82 0.41
N GLU A 96 -6.07 -10.84 0.33
CA GLU A 96 -5.90 -9.65 -0.53
C GLU A 96 -4.63 -8.85 -0.15
N ALA A 97 -4.41 -8.66 1.15
CA ALA A 97 -3.21 -7.95 1.62
C ALA A 97 -1.93 -8.72 1.30
N GLU A 98 -1.89 -10.03 1.55
CA GLU A 98 -0.76 -10.92 1.25
C GLU A 98 -0.40 -10.88 -0.23
N GLU A 99 -1.39 -10.99 -1.10
CA GLU A 99 -1.17 -10.96 -2.55
C GLU A 99 -0.59 -9.61 -3.01
N ARG A 100 -1.08 -8.48 -2.49
CA ARG A 100 -0.56 -7.16 -2.86
C ARG A 100 0.83 -6.90 -2.30
N ILE A 101 1.13 -7.38 -1.08
CA ILE A 101 2.48 -7.34 -0.51
C ILE A 101 3.45 -8.12 -1.41
N ARG A 102 3.08 -9.34 -1.83
CA ARG A 102 3.88 -10.16 -2.75
C ARG A 102 4.12 -9.45 -4.08
N GLN A 103 3.10 -8.86 -4.69
CA GLN A 103 3.23 -8.09 -5.94
C GLN A 103 4.14 -6.87 -5.77
N LEU A 104 4.04 -6.15 -4.65
CA LEU A 104 4.89 -5.00 -4.35
C LEU A 104 6.36 -5.42 -4.15
N GLU A 105 6.63 -6.61 -3.61
CA GLU A 105 8.00 -7.16 -3.51
C GLU A 105 8.65 -7.37 -4.89
N GLU A 106 7.87 -7.75 -5.89
CA GLU A 106 8.35 -7.95 -7.25
C GLU A 106 8.56 -6.63 -8.01
N MET A 107 7.94 -5.53 -7.55
CA MET A 107 8.01 -4.21 -8.20
C MET A 107 9.25 -3.43 -7.76
N LYS A 108 10.21 -3.20 -8.67
CA LYS A 108 11.44 -2.42 -8.40
C LYS A 108 11.18 -0.96 -7.97
N ILE A 109 10.03 -0.41 -8.38
CA ILE A 109 9.64 0.98 -8.12
C ILE A 109 8.83 1.13 -6.81
N ALA A 110 8.49 0.02 -6.13
CA ALA A 110 7.77 0.06 -4.87
C ALA A 110 8.64 0.68 -3.76
N ASP A 111 8.05 1.54 -2.95
CA ASP A 111 8.70 2.11 -1.78
C ASP A 111 8.97 1.03 -0.74
N GLN A 112 10.24 0.77 -0.48
CA GLN A 112 10.68 -0.31 0.41
C GLN A 112 10.32 -0.03 1.88
N SER A 113 10.30 1.23 2.32
CA SER A 113 9.85 1.58 3.67
C SER A 113 8.38 1.24 3.85
N ASN A 114 7.54 1.59 2.88
CA ASN A 114 6.12 1.25 2.90
C ASN A 114 5.90 -0.27 2.82
N LEU A 115 6.71 -0.98 2.04
CA LEU A 115 6.62 -2.45 1.95
C LEU A 115 6.92 -3.12 3.29
N PHE A 116 8.01 -2.72 3.98
CA PHE A 116 8.30 -3.23 5.32
C PHE A 116 7.23 -2.83 6.35
N THR A 117 6.62 -1.65 6.20
CA THR A 117 5.49 -1.24 7.03
C THR A 117 4.31 -2.19 6.90
N LEU A 118 3.91 -2.56 5.66
CA LEU A 118 2.84 -3.54 5.42
C LEU A 118 3.19 -4.93 5.96
N LYS A 119 4.44 -5.38 5.82
CA LYS A 119 4.90 -6.66 6.40
C LYS A 119 4.79 -6.69 7.92
N GLY A 120 5.20 -5.62 8.58
CA GLY A 120 5.01 -5.51 10.03
C GLY A 120 3.53 -5.48 10.41
N PHE A 121 2.70 -4.82 9.62
CA PHE A 121 1.27 -4.70 9.90
C PHE A 121 0.54 -6.04 9.74
N ILE A 122 0.82 -6.81 8.70
CA ILE A 122 0.16 -8.11 8.51
C ILE A 122 0.51 -9.09 9.64
N ASP A 123 1.77 -9.10 10.09
CA ASP A 123 2.19 -9.93 11.21
C ASP A 123 1.56 -9.47 12.53
N MET A 124 1.38 -8.15 12.72
CA MET A 124 0.62 -7.60 13.84
C MET A 124 -0.84 -8.05 13.81
N VAL A 125 -1.51 -8.04 12.65
CA VAL A 125 -2.89 -8.54 12.51
C VAL A 125 -2.99 -10.02 12.87
N ARG A 126 -2.04 -10.86 12.44
CA ARG A 126 -1.98 -12.28 12.82
C ARG A 126 -1.89 -12.47 14.34
N ILE A 127 -1.12 -11.62 15.03
CA ILE A 127 -1.04 -11.63 16.51
C ILE A 127 -2.40 -11.22 17.12
N VAL A 128 -3.09 -10.25 16.55
CA VAL A 128 -4.42 -9.83 17.03
C VAL A 128 -5.45 -10.93 16.87
N GLN A 129 -5.41 -11.69 15.77
CA GLN A 129 -6.33 -12.80 15.50
C GLN A 129 -6.15 -13.96 16.49
N ASP A 130 -4.92 -14.33 16.82
CA ASP A 130 -4.63 -15.38 17.80
C ASP A 130 -3.36 -15.02 18.59
N PRO A 131 -3.50 -14.27 19.69
CA PRO A 131 -2.35 -13.85 20.50
C PRO A 131 -1.59 -15.00 21.14
N ALA A 132 -2.27 -16.10 21.47
CA ALA A 132 -1.67 -17.23 22.14
C ALA A 132 -0.71 -18.02 21.22
N GLN A 133 -1.14 -18.27 19.99
CA GLN A 133 -0.33 -18.96 18.98
C GLN A 133 0.66 -18.01 18.30
N ASN A 134 0.19 -16.85 17.88
CA ASN A 134 0.90 -15.96 16.97
C ASN A 134 1.82 -14.96 17.69
N GLY A 135 1.56 -14.68 18.98
CA GLY A 135 2.34 -13.70 19.74
C GLY A 135 3.84 -14.00 19.74
N ARG A 136 4.23 -15.23 20.09
CA ARG A 136 5.65 -15.63 20.08
C ARG A 136 6.21 -15.79 18.67
N ARG A 137 5.36 -16.19 17.72
CA ARG A 137 5.76 -16.48 16.34
C ARG A 137 6.14 -15.23 15.59
N TYR A 138 5.34 -14.18 15.69
CA TYR A 138 5.46 -13.00 14.82
C TYR A 138 5.99 -11.74 15.54
N TYR A 139 6.15 -11.75 16.86
CA TYR A 139 6.58 -10.56 17.62
C TYR A 139 7.89 -9.95 17.08
N LEU A 140 8.90 -10.78 16.86
CA LEU A 140 10.19 -10.31 16.36
C LEU A 140 10.09 -9.80 14.93
N ASP A 141 9.30 -10.45 14.09
CA ASP A 141 9.10 -10.04 12.70
C ASP A 141 8.40 -8.67 12.61
N VAL A 142 7.38 -8.44 13.45
CA VAL A 142 6.73 -7.12 13.56
C VAL A 142 7.74 -6.04 13.91
N MET A 143 8.53 -6.24 14.98
CA MET A 143 9.52 -5.26 15.42
C MET A 143 10.58 -4.99 14.35
N GLN A 144 11.16 -6.04 13.79
CA GLN A 144 12.20 -5.93 12.76
C GLN A 144 11.68 -5.24 11.48
N ASN A 145 10.45 -5.52 11.06
CA ASN A 145 9.87 -4.90 9.87
C ASN A 145 9.65 -3.39 10.08
N TYR A 146 9.14 -2.96 11.23
CA TYR A 146 9.01 -1.52 11.52
C TYR A 146 10.37 -0.84 11.67
N GLU A 147 11.35 -1.46 12.32
CA GLU A 147 12.72 -0.93 12.40
C GLU A 147 13.35 -0.77 11.01
N LYS A 148 13.20 -1.75 10.12
CA LYS A 148 13.67 -1.67 8.74
C LYS A 148 12.97 -0.56 7.97
N ALA A 149 11.65 -0.43 8.12
CA ALA A 149 10.87 0.64 7.50
C ALA A 149 11.39 2.01 7.91
N LEU A 150 11.57 2.24 9.21
CA LEU A 150 12.05 3.52 9.75
C LEU A 150 13.54 3.78 9.49
N LYS A 151 14.36 2.75 9.32
CA LYS A 151 15.74 2.89 8.88
C LYS A 151 15.83 3.35 7.42
N LEU A 152 14.92 2.90 6.56
CA LEU A 152 14.84 3.31 5.16
C LEU A 152 14.24 4.70 4.99
N ASN A 153 13.21 5.01 5.75
CA ASN A 153 12.56 6.33 5.78
C ASN A 153 12.19 6.69 7.22
N PRO A 154 13.01 7.50 7.91
CA PRO A 154 12.72 7.95 9.27
C PRO A 154 11.44 8.78 9.40
N ASP A 155 10.93 9.33 8.31
CA ASP A 155 9.73 10.16 8.28
C ASP A 155 8.47 9.37 7.86
N ASN A 156 8.55 8.03 7.82
CA ASN A 156 7.37 7.20 7.55
C ASN A 156 6.42 7.21 8.76
N GLU A 157 5.46 8.13 8.74
CA GLU A 157 4.49 8.33 9.83
C GLU A 157 3.60 7.10 10.07
N LEU A 158 3.26 6.37 9.01
CA LEU A 158 2.47 5.13 9.15
C LEU A 158 3.25 4.08 9.94
N ALA A 159 4.54 3.88 9.62
CA ALA A 159 5.39 2.94 10.35
C ALA A 159 5.54 3.33 11.82
N LYS A 160 5.73 4.62 12.13
CA LYS A 160 5.81 5.12 13.51
C LYS A 160 4.53 4.84 14.29
N GLN A 161 3.38 5.18 13.70
CA GLN A 161 2.08 4.99 14.35
C GLN A 161 1.78 3.51 14.63
N LEU A 162 2.04 2.63 13.65
CA LEU A 162 1.79 1.20 13.81
C LEU A 162 2.76 0.57 14.82
N GLN A 163 4.03 0.94 14.80
CA GLN A 163 5.01 0.49 15.79
C GLN A 163 4.60 0.90 17.21
N GLN A 164 4.19 2.16 17.39
CA GLN A 164 3.72 2.66 18.69
C GLN A 164 2.50 1.89 19.16
N LYS A 165 1.47 1.73 18.32
CA LYS A 165 0.25 0.96 18.66
C LYS A 165 0.58 -0.47 19.04
N PHE A 166 1.50 -1.11 18.34
CA PHE A 166 1.95 -2.46 18.67
C PHE A 166 2.60 -2.52 20.05
N GLN A 167 3.53 -1.61 20.34
CA GLN A 167 4.20 -1.54 21.64
C GLN A 167 3.22 -1.25 22.79
N GLU A 168 2.25 -0.36 22.59
CA GLU A 168 1.20 -0.07 23.56
C GLU A 168 0.32 -1.29 23.84
N GLY A 169 -0.11 -1.99 22.79
CA GLY A 169 -0.91 -3.22 22.92
C GLY A 169 -0.16 -4.35 23.64
N MET A 170 1.15 -4.44 23.48
CA MET A 170 1.98 -5.44 24.17
C MET A 170 2.22 -5.12 25.65
N ARG A 171 2.17 -3.85 26.06
CA ARG A 171 2.32 -3.45 27.48
C ARG A 171 1.04 -3.66 28.30
N GLN A 172 -0.10 -3.75 27.65
CA GLN A 172 -1.40 -3.90 28.33
C GLN A 172 -1.79 -5.36 28.57
N ARG A 173 -0.96 -6.31 28.17
CA ARG A 173 -1.14 -7.76 28.33
C ARG A 173 -0.21 -8.32 29.38
#